data_954771f22e20053c83e8404f51280db5
#
_entry.id   954771f22e20053c83e8404f51280db5
#
_cell.length_a   1.000
_cell.length_b   1.000
_cell.length_c   1.000
_cell.angle_alpha   90.00
_cell.angle_beta   90.00
_cell.angle_gamma   90.00
#
_symmetry.space_group_name_H-M   'P 1'
#
loop_
_entity.id
_entity.type
_entity.pdbx_description
1 polymer ?
#
loop_
_entity_poly.entity_id
_entity_poly.type
_entity_poly.pdbx_seq_one_letter_code
_entity_poly.pdbx_strand_id
1 'polypeptide(L)'
;MLVAIAGCGRQSAGGGPDGPGDSFTSGLVADLRASGFQVASGYPKLYTEQDCENYTYPKLKNCYANNPAAPYVLPVVKTWPGEYVDPAAVNAFGKTRPGHTATYRLGERDALVMYGKMPPPGRYMGLQTFEFSQHGHWKTSDYLKWQSTVDVPMHYLFDTIPPGDRGSQRTQSVSALGDIVNNVVMERQSGYSFEKNRYFIVTPSAATDRAVRRTLQAQGVPADDIFTEQIPDRDTYGPIGPLGMGKDAIDFLTAFRYALPDAGQEQAAARWRQDPPLTVMRVRAPASTGPVQRYGPLTFAPRTADSEAALAGDLRNLVSAVCERVRGTTRLRTQDCTQPPPASARMLDPVETYGWTGPYCREINMDCLGDQQDAAYFLSQQPLPLDSGQVYAVIDTLATETGNATYSALSVNNAAILAGVANVLDSDLKGSADAYAKTVRNTDKMFVHYFTRDCAVLSGVPGGPENCTDITTQMLPPHNDPTAEGDPALRGQLVLGLRDYIKPGTERGPLSTELLAPTVLGFTQPGK
;
A
#
# COMPACT_ATOMS: atom_id res chain seq x y z
N MET A 1 4.61 37.15 2.56
CA MET A 1 5.75 37.40 3.45
C MET A 1 6.39 36.04 3.72
N LEU A 2 7.37 35.68 2.88
CA LEU A 2 8.09 34.40 2.99
C LEU A 2 9.04 34.45 4.19
N VAL A 3 8.90 33.49 5.09
CA VAL A 3 9.94 33.22 6.10
C VAL A 3 10.62 31.92 5.70
N ALA A 4 11.81 32.05 5.13
CA ALA A 4 12.71 30.93 4.89
C ALA A 4 13.35 30.53 6.21
N ILE A 5 13.01 29.35 6.73
CA ILE A 5 13.73 28.74 7.85
C ILE A 5 14.73 27.75 7.25
N ALA A 6 15.99 28.18 7.20
CA ALA A 6 17.12 27.30 6.94
C ALA A 6 17.38 26.46 8.20
N GLY A 7 16.88 25.23 8.21
CA GLY A 7 17.16 24.24 9.23
C GLY A 7 18.38 23.40 8.85
N CYS A 8 19.54 23.66 9.44
CA CYS A 8 20.66 22.71 9.46
C CYS A 8 20.26 21.49 10.29
N GLY A 9 19.79 20.44 9.63
CA GLY A 9 19.50 19.17 10.27
C GLY A 9 20.77 18.48 10.75
N ARG A 10 21.01 18.47 12.04
CA ARG A 10 21.87 17.46 12.67
C ARG A 10 21.14 16.11 12.52
N GLN A 11 21.66 15.25 11.68
CA GLN A 11 21.24 13.84 11.66
C GLN A 11 21.71 13.20 12.96
N SER A 12 20.81 13.04 13.92
CA SER A 12 21.03 12.20 15.09
C SER A 12 21.05 10.74 14.65
N ALA A 13 22.10 10.03 14.96
CA ALA A 13 22.16 8.60 14.85
C ALA A 13 21.31 7.97 15.96
N GLY A 14 20.21 7.33 15.59
CA GLY A 14 19.58 6.25 16.35
C GLY A 14 18.77 6.61 17.57
N GLY A 15 17.52 6.20 17.60
CA GLY A 15 16.70 6.04 18.79
C GLY A 15 16.17 7.35 19.38
N GLY A 16 14.88 7.65 19.13
CA GLY A 16 14.16 8.66 19.92
C GLY A 16 14.14 8.29 21.41
N PRO A 17 13.84 9.25 22.33
CA PRO A 17 14.04 9.09 23.78
C PRO A 17 13.28 7.95 24.46
N ASP A 18 12.49 7.17 23.73
CA ASP A 18 11.62 6.10 24.26
C ASP A 18 11.78 4.73 23.58
N GLY A 19 12.72 4.59 22.62
CA GLY A 19 13.07 3.29 22.01
C GLY A 19 14.12 2.52 22.81
N PRO A 20 14.43 1.25 22.43
CA PRO A 20 15.58 0.53 23.02
C PRO A 20 16.84 1.40 22.85
N GLY A 21 17.44 1.80 23.97
CA GLY A 21 18.54 2.78 23.97
C GLY A 21 19.80 2.31 23.25
N ASP A 22 20.74 3.22 23.02
CA ASP A 22 22.02 2.94 22.34
C ASP A 22 22.81 1.81 23.02
N SER A 23 22.69 1.66 24.36
CA SER A 23 23.31 0.57 25.12
C SER A 23 22.74 -0.80 24.74
N PHE A 24 21.43 -0.93 24.57
CA PHE A 24 20.79 -2.16 24.10
C PHE A 24 21.27 -2.54 22.69
N THR A 25 21.21 -1.58 21.77
CA THR A 25 21.66 -1.79 20.38
C THR A 25 23.13 -2.20 20.32
N SER A 26 23.99 -1.54 21.10
CA SER A 26 25.42 -1.87 21.17
C SER A 26 25.66 -3.26 21.76
N GLY A 27 24.94 -3.63 22.81
CA GLY A 27 24.98 -4.97 23.42
C GLY A 27 24.54 -6.06 22.44
N LEU A 28 23.39 -5.86 21.78
CA LEU A 28 22.86 -6.80 20.78
C LEU A 28 23.85 -7.02 19.63
N VAL A 29 24.44 -5.95 19.11
CA VAL A 29 25.44 -6.03 18.02
C VAL A 29 26.71 -6.77 18.50
N ALA A 30 27.16 -6.50 19.72
CA ALA A 30 28.33 -7.18 20.30
C ALA A 30 28.08 -8.68 20.45
N ASP A 31 26.92 -9.08 20.97
CA ASP A 31 26.57 -10.50 21.19
C ASP A 31 26.36 -11.26 19.87
N LEU A 32 25.73 -10.64 18.88
CA LEU A 32 25.60 -11.20 17.54
C LEU A 32 26.99 -11.44 16.93
N ARG A 33 27.89 -10.45 17.02
CA ARG A 33 29.27 -10.58 16.50
C ARG A 33 30.08 -11.63 17.27
N ALA A 34 29.95 -11.68 18.58
CA ALA A 34 30.57 -12.70 19.40
C ALA A 34 30.09 -14.12 19.03
N SER A 35 28.84 -14.23 18.60
CA SER A 35 28.27 -15.48 18.04
C SER A 35 28.64 -15.72 16.56
N GLY A 36 29.54 -14.91 15.97
CA GLY A 36 30.05 -15.06 14.62
C GLY A 36 29.19 -14.43 13.51
N PHE A 37 28.13 -13.70 13.87
CA PHE A 37 27.33 -13.01 12.85
C PHE A 37 28.09 -11.84 12.23
N GLN A 38 27.90 -11.64 10.94
CA GLN A 38 28.15 -10.35 10.33
C GLN A 38 26.94 -9.43 10.58
N VAL A 39 27.21 -8.21 11.00
CA VAL A 39 26.16 -7.22 11.32
C VAL A 39 26.44 -5.91 10.59
N ALA A 40 25.48 -5.43 9.83
CA ALA A 40 25.51 -4.16 9.14
C ALA A 40 24.33 -3.29 9.60
N SER A 41 24.63 -2.07 10.04
CA SER A 41 23.61 -1.12 10.47
C SER A 41 22.86 -0.50 9.30
N GLY A 42 21.57 -0.28 9.47
CA GLY A 42 20.69 0.46 8.58
C GLY A 42 20.03 1.62 9.30
N TYR A 43 18.93 2.11 8.73
CA TYR A 43 18.09 3.14 9.32
C TYR A 43 16.68 3.10 8.73
N PRO A 44 15.63 3.56 9.47
CA PRO A 44 14.30 3.73 8.91
C PRO A 44 14.25 4.98 8.03
N LYS A 45 13.46 4.96 6.96
CA LYS A 45 13.21 6.10 6.08
C LYS A 45 11.73 6.22 5.81
N LEU A 46 11.14 7.38 6.09
CA LEU A 46 9.81 7.70 5.61
C LEU A 46 9.83 7.81 4.07
N TYR A 47 8.84 7.20 3.44
CA TYR A 47 8.57 7.27 2.00
C TYR A 47 7.17 7.83 1.80
N THR A 48 7.06 8.87 0.99
CA THR A 48 5.85 9.66 0.75
C THR A 48 5.50 9.69 -0.74
N GLU A 49 4.32 10.22 -1.07
CA GLU A 49 3.93 10.49 -2.46
C GLU A 49 4.93 11.41 -3.16
N GLN A 50 5.47 12.41 -2.45
CA GLN A 50 6.51 13.29 -2.99
C GLN A 50 7.80 12.54 -3.33
N ASP A 51 8.17 11.52 -2.52
CA ASP A 51 9.29 10.63 -2.87
C ASP A 51 8.95 9.80 -4.12
N CYS A 52 7.68 9.43 -4.31
CA CYS A 52 7.29 8.74 -5.52
C CYS A 52 7.44 9.61 -6.75
N GLU A 53 6.87 10.79 -6.77
CA GLU A 53 6.98 11.73 -7.89
C GLU A 53 8.44 12.07 -8.22
N ASN A 54 9.25 12.37 -7.18
CA ASN A 54 10.62 12.83 -7.36
C ASN A 54 11.63 11.74 -7.67
N TYR A 55 11.39 10.49 -7.23
CA TYR A 55 12.38 9.42 -7.31
C TYR A 55 11.86 8.13 -7.89
N THR A 56 10.67 7.65 -7.46
CA THR A 56 10.17 6.34 -7.86
C THR A 56 9.70 6.37 -9.32
N TYR A 57 8.79 7.27 -9.64
CA TYR A 57 8.26 7.37 -11.00
C TYR A 57 9.35 7.64 -12.06
N PRO A 58 10.28 8.59 -11.88
CA PRO A 58 11.35 8.82 -12.87
C PRO A 58 12.17 7.57 -13.19
N LYS A 59 12.30 6.65 -12.25
CA LYS A 59 13.12 5.43 -12.37
C LYS A 59 12.32 4.17 -12.70
N LEU A 60 11.24 3.95 -11.99
CA LEU A 60 10.46 2.71 -12.06
C LEU A 60 9.20 2.85 -12.91
N LYS A 61 8.85 4.09 -13.28
CA LYS A 61 7.70 4.43 -14.13
C LYS A 61 6.34 4.04 -13.55
N ASN A 62 6.28 3.88 -12.21
CA ASN A 62 5.08 3.53 -11.48
C ASN A 62 5.18 4.01 -10.03
N CYS A 63 4.09 4.53 -9.45
CA CYS A 63 3.95 4.85 -8.03
C CYS A 63 3.16 3.79 -7.26
N TYR A 64 2.79 2.70 -7.89
CA TYR A 64 2.12 1.54 -7.29
C TYR A 64 0.79 1.85 -6.59
N ALA A 65 0.12 2.95 -6.96
CA ALA A 65 -1.14 3.39 -6.36
C ALA A 65 -1.11 3.38 -4.82
N ASN A 66 -0.06 3.92 -4.22
CA ASN A 66 0.10 3.97 -2.77
C ASN A 66 -1.10 4.62 -2.08
N ASN A 67 -1.38 4.19 -0.84
CA ASN A 67 -2.41 4.80 -0.02
C ASN A 67 -1.83 6.04 0.70
N PRO A 68 -2.25 7.27 0.36
CA PRO A 68 -1.73 8.49 0.99
C PRO A 68 -1.99 8.56 2.50
N ALA A 69 -3.03 7.90 3.00
CA ALA A 69 -3.33 7.85 4.43
C ALA A 69 -2.37 6.96 5.23
N ALA A 70 -1.63 6.07 4.56
CA ALA A 70 -0.73 5.11 5.19
C ALA A 70 0.68 5.17 4.57
N PRO A 71 1.44 6.26 4.74
CA PRO A 71 2.79 6.36 4.22
C PRO A 71 3.69 5.26 4.78
N TYR A 72 4.72 4.88 4.03
CA TYR A 72 5.57 3.76 4.36
C TYR A 72 6.81 4.21 5.15
N VAL A 73 7.18 3.43 6.17
CA VAL A 73 8.53 3.47 6.75
C VAL A 73 9.30 2.28 6.18
N LEU A 74 10.34 2.59 5.40
CA LEU A 74 11.17 1.59 4.73
C LEU A 74 12.47 1.37 5.53
N PRO A 75 12.85 0.12 5.83
CA PRO A 75 14.18 -0.18 6.31
C PRO A 75 15.19 0.01 5.18
N VAL A 76 16.12 0.93 5.36
CA VAL A 76 17.24 1.15 4.46
C VAL A 76 18.47 0.48 5.06
N VAL A 77 19.05 -0.47 4.33
CA VAL A 77 20.14 -1.31 4.82
C VAL A 77 21.44 -1.09 4.07
N LYS A 78 22.56 -1.29 4.75
CA LYS A 78 23.87 -1.30 4.11
C LYS A 78 23.98 -2.52 3.20
N THR A 79 24.47 -2.32 1.97
CA THR A 79 24.75 -3.40 1.03
C THR A 79 25.90 -4.28 1.52
N TRP A 80 25.80 -5.60 1.30
CA TRP A 80 26.92 -6.51 1.52
C TRP A 80 27.99 -6.34 0.42
N PRO A 81 29.25 -6.67 0.69
CA PRO A 81 30.25 -6.72 -0.36
C PRO A 81 29.82 -7.63 -1.51
N GLY A 82 29.88 -7.12 -2.74
CA GLY A 82 29.48 -7.86 -3.94
C GLY A 82 27.98 -7.98 -4.17
N GLU A 83 27.16 -7.34 -3.36
CA GLU A 83 25.72 -7.29 -3.57
C GLU A 83 25.39 -6.45 -4.80
N TYR A 84 24.69 -7.06 -5.74
CA TYR A 84 24.19 -6.35 -6.91
C TYR A 84 22.99 -5.47 -6.52
N VAL A 85 23.05 -4.21 -6.86
CA VAL A 85 21.91 -3.28 -6.79
C VAL A 85 21.55 -2.92 -8.23
N ASP A 86 20.27 -3.11 -8.59
CA ASP A 86 19.80 -2.72 -9.93
C ASP A 86 19.98 -1.21 -10.11
N PRO A 87 20.70 -0.76 -11.15
CA PRO A 87 20.86 0.67 -11.44
C PRO A 87 19.55 1.43 -11.58
N ALA A 88 18.51 0.79 -12.09
CA ALA A 88 17.17 1.38 -12.18
C ALA A 88 16.50 1.58 -10.81
N ALA A 89 16.84 0.75 -9.81
CA ALA A 89 16.28 0.84 -8.46
C ALA A 89 17.12 1.69 -7.49
N VAL A 90 18.34 2.09 -7.87
CA VAL A 90 19.19 2.95 -7.01
C VAL A 90 18.47 4.26 -6.69
N ASN A 91 18.25 4.52 -5.39
CA ASN A 91 17.49 5.68 -4.90
C ASN A 91 16.05 5.78 -5.45
N ALA A 92 15.46 4.69 -5.94
CA ALA A 92 14.08 4.72 -6.44
C ALA A 92 13.05 5.04 -5.33
N PHE A 93 13.37 4.72 -4.08
CA PHE A 93 12.53 5.08 -2.92
C PHE A 93 13.10 6.28 -2.15
N GLY A 94 13.57 7.29 -2.89
CA GLY A 94 14.23 8.48 -2.37
C GLY A 94 15.72 8.28 -2.09
N LYS A 95 16.44 9.36 -1.86
CA LYS A 95 17.90 9.33 -1.63
C LYS A 95 18.25 8.52 -0.40
N THR A 96 19.24 7.66 -0.53
CA THR A 96 19.82 6.87 0.56
C THR A 96 21.28 7.29 0.84
N ARG A 97 21.80 6.92 2.02
CA ARG A 97 23.22 7.09 2.34
C ARG A 97 24.08 6.25 1.38
N PRO A 98 25.30 6.69 1.05
CA PRO A 98 26.19 5.89 0.22
C PRO A 98 26.35 4.45 0.72
N GLY A 99 26.27 3.48 -0.19
CA GLY A 99 26.33 2.04 0.15
C GLY A 99 25.13 1.50 0.93
N HIS A 100 23.98 2.19 0.87
CA HIS A 100 22.72 1.73 1.44
C HIS A 100 21.64 1.66 0.37
N THR A 101 20.64 0.81 0.60
CA THR A 101 19.52 0.59 -0.32
C THR A 101 18.24 0.27 0.45
N ALA A 102 17.09 0.67 -0.10
CA ALA A 102 15.77 0.26 0.39
C ALA A 102 15.32 -1.07 -0.23
N THR A 103 15.78 -1.38 -1.45
CA THR A 103 15.63 -2.70 -2.06
C THR A 103 16.89 -3.50 -1.80
N TYR A 104 16.78 -4.64 -1.14
CA TYR A 104 17.94 -5.40 -0.64
C TYR A 104 17.83 -6.88 -1.00
N ARG A 105 18.95 -7.58 -0.92
CA ARG A 105 19.02 -9.00 -1.19
C ARG A 105 19.26 -9.79 0.07
N LEU A 106 18.73 -11.00 0.14
CA LEU A 106 18.98 -11.93 1.22
C LEU A 106 19.66 -13.20 0.68
N GLY A 107 20.74 -13.59 1.32
CA GLY A 107 21.26 -14.94 1.22
C GLY A 107 20.48 -15.88 2.15
N GLU A 108 20.65 -17.17 1.98
CA GLU A 108 19.95 -18.21 2.77
C GLU A 108 20.18 -18.13 4.29
N ARG A 109 21.18 -17.37 4.76
CA ARG A 109 21.53 -17.18 6.16
C ARG A 109 21.36 -15.74 6.63
N ASP A 110 20.79 -14.89 5.79
CA ASP A 110 20.60 -13.49 6.10
C ASP A 110 19.26 -13.24 6.81
N ALA A 111 19.23 -12.17 7.59
CA ALA A 111 17.99 -11.60 8.10
C ALA A 111 18.05 -10.07 8.09
N LEU A 112 16.90 -9.44 7.83
CA LEU A 112 16.62 -8.07 8.26
C LEU A 112 16.10 -8.14 9.70
N VAL A 113 16.63 -7.30 10.58
CA VAL A 113 16.15 -7.13 11.95
C VAL A 113 15.76 -5.66 12.13
N MET A 114 14.52 -5.44 12.50
CA MET A 114 13.99 -4.11 12.79
C MET A 114 13.34 -4.12 14.17
N TYR A 115 13.61 -3.13 15.01
CA TYR A 115 12.99 -3.05 16.33
C TYR A 115 12.92 -1.60 16.81
N GLY A 116 12.01 -1.35 17.72
CA GLY A 116 11.84 -0.06 18.34
C GLY A 116 10.45 0.15 18.88
N LYS A 117 10.15 1.39 19.27
CA LYS A 117 8.84 1.76 19.79
C LYS A 117 7.84 1.91 18.66
N MET A 118 6.75 1.15 18.76
CA MET A 118 5.65 1.21 17.81
C MET A 118 4.94 2.58 17.87
N PRO A 119 4.20 2.96 16.82
CA PRO A 119 3.53 4.24 16.74
C PRO A 119 2.50 4.43 17.87
N PRO A 120 2.05 5.68 18.07
CA PRO A 120 0.92 5.98 18.96
C PRO A 120 -0.34 5.20 18.57
N PRO A 121 -1.33 5.08 19.48
CA PRO A 121 -2.60 4.43 19.21
C PRO A 121 -3.24 4.88 17.90
N GLY A 122 -3.78 3.93 17.16
CA GLY A 122 -4.43 4.16 15.87
C GLY A 122 -5.13 2.89 15.38
N ARG A 123 -5.79 2.96 14.25
CA ARG A 123 -6.59 1.83 13.75
C ARG A 123 -5.78 0.76 13.02
N TYR A 124 -4.62 1.14 12.49
CA TYR A 124 -3.86 0.22 11.65
C TYR A 124 -2.35 0.45 11.76
N MET A 125 -1.61 -0.63 11.89
CA MET A 125 -0.20 -0.73 11.55
C MET A 125 0.12 -2.14 11.07
N GLY A 126 1.13 -2.26 10.19
CA GLY A 126 1.56 -3.57 9.68
C GLY A 126 2.93 -3.50 9.03
N LEU A 127 3.66 -4.61 9.14
CA LEU A 127 4.92 -4.85 8.44
C LEU A 127 4.69 -5.95 7.40
N GLN A 128 5.07 -5.67 6.15
CA GLN A 128 4.99 -6.61 5.04
C GLN A 128 6.28 -6.56 4.23
N THR A 129 6.81 -7.73 3.89
CA THR A 129 7.93 -7.88 2.96
C THR A 129 7.44 -8.41 1.63
N PHE A 130 8.00 -7.84 0.56
CA PHE A 130 7.69 -8.18 -0.82
C PHE A 130 8.94 -8.72 -1.52
N GLU A 131 8.78 -9.70 -2.39
CA GLU A 131 9.66 -9.85 -3.53
C GLU A 131 9.41 -8.63 -4.41
N PHE A 132 10.34 -7.69 -4.39
CA PHE A 132 10.18 -6.44 -5.12
C PHE A 132 10.38 -6.66 -6.61
N SER A 133 11.50 -7.28 -6.98
CA SER A 133 11.77 -7.56 -8.37
C SER A 133 12.59 -8.85 -8.56
N GLN A 134 12.44 -9.45 -9.74
CA GLN A 134 13.20 -10.60 -10.17
C GLN A 134 13.88 -10.34 -11.51
N HIS A 135 15.04 -10.99 -11.72
CA HIS A 135 15.62 -11.05 -13.05
C HIS A 135 14.82 -12.02 -13.91
N GLY A 136 14.32 -11.57 -15.05
CA GLY A 136 13.44 -12.35 -15.88
C GLY A 136 13.85 -12.36 -17.35
N HIS A 137 13.45 -13.41 -18.05
CA HIS A 137 13.52 -13.49 -19.50
C HIS A 137 12.19 -12.95 -20.07
N TRP A 138 12.05 -11.63 -20.10
CA TRP A 138 10.90 -11.01 -20.72
C TRP A 138 11.19 -10.66 -22.18
N LYS A 139 10.16 -10.70 -23.01
CA LYS A 139 10.21 -10.21 -24.38
C LYS A 139 9.24 -9.05 -24.51
N THR A 140 9.63 -8.01 -25.23
CA THR A 140 8.74 -6.89 -25.55
C THR A 140 7.40 -7.39 -26.13
N SER A 141 7.45 -8.48 -26.95
CA SER A 141 6.25 -9.11 -27.48
C SER A 141 5.28 -9.65 -26.44
N ASP A 142 5.76 -10.06 -25.26
CA ASP A 142 4.91 -10.62 -24.21
C ASP A 142 4.15 -9.49 -23.49
N TYR A 143 4.82 -8.35 -23.25
CA TYR A 143 4.19 -7.14 -22.77
C TYR A 143 3.15 -6.61 -23.77
N LEU A 144 3.50 -6.52 -25.06
CA LEU A 144 2.59 -6.06 -26.12
C LEU A 144 1.40 -7.01 -26.31
N LYS A 145 1.58 -8.31 -26.10
CA LYS A 145 0.49 -9.28 -26.13
C LYS A 145 -0.49 -9.08 -24.98
N TRP A 146 0.00 -8.74 -23.81
CA TRP A 146 -0.86 -8.36 -22.67
C TRP A 146 -1.65 -7.08 -22.97
N GLN A 147 -0.99 -6.07 -23.54
CA GLN A 147 -1.63 -4.83 -23.99
C GLN A 147 -2.70 -5.08 -25.09
N SER A 148 -2.52 -6.11 -25.92
CA SER A 148 -3.45 -6.46 -26.98
C SER A 148 -4.60 -7.39 -26.57
N THR A 149 -4.61 -7.93 -25.35
CA THR A 149 -5.78 -8.60 -24.75
C THR A 149 -6.80 -7.55 -24.28
N VAL A 150 -7.24 -6.75 -25.21
CA VAL A 150 -7.81 -5.41 -25.10
C VAL A 150 -9.19 -5.34 -24.45
N ASP A 151 -9.84 -6.46 -24.19
CA ASP A 151 -11.18 -6.50 -23.57
C ASP A 151 -11.16 -6.66 -22.04
N VAL A 152 -9.97 -6.62 -21.42
CA VAL A 152 -9.87 -6.72 -19.96
C VAL A 152 -9.96 -5.33 -19.35
N PRO A 153 -11.02 -5.01 -18.60
CA PRO A 153 -11.06 -3.79 -17.81
C PRO A 153 -9.81 -3.68 -16.93
N MET A 154 -9.37 -2.45 -16.63
CA MET A 154 -8.21 -2.17 -15.76
C MET A 154 -6.83 -2.52 -16.36
N HIS A 155 -6.74 -2.81 -17.65
CA HIS A 155 -5.44 -3.11 -18.27
C HIS A 155 -4.43 -1.96 -18.10
N TYR A 156 -4.90 -0.72 -17.93
CA TYR A 156 -4.10 0.46 -17.65
C TYR A 156 -3.20 0.33 -16.40
N LEU A 157 -3.54 -0.57 -15.46
CA LEU A 157 -2.71 -0.85 -14.29
C LEU A 157 -1.41 -1.57 -14.65
N PHE A 158 -1.39 -2.23 -15.81
CA PHE A 158 -0.27 -3.03 -16.32
C PHE A 158 0.35 -2.43 -17.57
N ASP A 159 -0.15 -1.31 -18.04
CA ASP A 159 0.39 -0.57 -19.17
C ASP A 159 1.69 0.13 -18.77
N THR A 160 2.59 -0.66 -18.19
CA THR A 160 3.86 -0.21 -17.69
C THR A 160 4.89 -0.24 -18.80
N ILE A 161 5.84 0.69 -18.72
CA ILE A 161 6.98 0.74 -19.63
C ILE A 161 7.81 -0.54 -19.44
N PRO A 162 8.08 -1.30 -20.52
CA PRO A 162 8.86 -2.54 -20.42
C PRO A 162 10.19 -2.32 -19.70
N PRO A 163 10.70 -3.32 -18.94
CA PRO A 163 11.92 -3.16 -18.17
C PRO A 163 13.13 -2.66 -18.98
N GLY A 164 13.27 -3.07 -20.25
CA GLY A 164 14.33 -2.58 -21.13
C GLY A 164 14.31 -1.08 -21.36
N ASP A 165 13.13 -0.48 -21.45
CA ASP A 165 12.95 0.95 -21.65
C ASP A 165 13.25 1.74 -20.35
N ARG A 166 13.25 1.06 -19.19
CA ARG A 166 13.73 1.60 -17.91
C ARG A 166 15.22 1.39 -17.68
N GLY A 167 15.94 0.76 -18.60
CA GLY A 167 17.34 0.37 -18.43
C GLY A 167 17.54 -0.78 -17.45
N SER A 168 16.51 -1.60 -17.20
CA SER A 168 16.53 -2.76 -16.31
C SER A 168 16.26 -4.06 -17.08
N GLN A 169 16.72 -5.17 -16.53
CA GLN A 169 16.34 -6.52 -16.96
C GLN A 169 15.49 -7.22 -15.90
N ARG A 170 14.86 -6.44 -15.03
CA ARG A 170 14.10 -6.95 -13.89
C ARG A 170 12.65 -6.51 -13.98
N THR A 171 11.76 -7.44 -13.73
CA THR A 171 10.32 -7.16 -13.54
C THR A 171 10.04 -6.89 -12.08
N GLN A 172 9.07 -6.00 -11.82
CA GLN A 172 8.68 -5.56 -10.48
C GLN A 172 7.38 -6.27 -10.10
N SER A 173 7.49 -7.51 -9.62
CA SER A 173 6.32 -8.30 -9.22
C SER A 173 5.65 -7.75 -7.97
N VAL A 174 6.40 -7.11 -7.08
CA VAL A 174 5.95 -6.58 -5.78
C VAL A 174 5.08 -7.58 -5.03
N SER A 175 5.51 -8.84 -5.03
CA SER A 175 4.75 -9.98 -4.49
C SER A 175 4.93 -10.08 -2.98
N ALA A 176 3.85 -10.04 -2.22
CA ALA A 176 3.87 -10.31 -0.78
C ALA A 176 4.34 -11.74 -0.50
N LEU A 177 5.35 -11.91 0.34
CA LEU A 177 6.03 -13.19 0.54
C LEU A 177 5.67 -13.92 1.82
N GLY A 178 5.51 -13.17 2.90
CA GLY A 178 5.19 -13.71 4.20
C GLY A 178 3.77 -13.36 4.62
N ASP A 179 3.31 -13.92 5.73
CA ASP A 179 2.10 -13.40 6.36
C ASP A 179 2.41 -12.04 6.99
N ILE A 180 1.46 -11.12 6.85
CA ILE A 180 1.65 -9.77 7.37
C ILE A 180 1.69 -9.77 8.90
N VAL A 181 2.62 -9.02 9.49
CA VAL A 181 2.65 -8.77 10.93
C VAL A 181 1.97 -7.43 11.20
N ASN A 182 0.64 -7.45 11.36
CA ASN A 182 -0.15 -6.26 11.66
C ASN A 182 -0.49 -6.14 13.16
N ASN A 183 -1.20 -5.07 13.54
CA ASN A 183 -1.55 -4.84 14.94
C ASN A 183 -2.38 -6.00 15.54
N VAL A 184 -3.24 -6.67 14.77
CA VAL A 184 -4.03 -7.81 15.24
C VAL A 184 -3.13 -9.01 15.57
N VAL A 185 -2.16 -9.30 14.72
CA VAL A 185 -1.15 -10.36 14.98
C VAL A 185 -0.35 -10.03 16.23
N MET A 186 0.09 -8.76 16.36
CA MET A 186 0.85 -8.32 17.53
C MET A 186 0.03 -8.40 18.81
N GLU A 187 -1.23 -7.98 18.79
CA GLU A 187 -2.14 -8.03 19.93
C GLU A 187 -2.46 -9.46 20.36
N ARG A 188 -2.65 -10.37 19.42
CA ARG A 188 -2.90 -11.79 19.71
C ARG A 188 -1.71 -12.45 20.40
N GLN A 189 -0.48 -12.09 20.04
CA GLN A 189 0.72 -12.70 20.60
C GLN A 189 1.16 -12.03 21.90
N SER A 190 1.12 -10.70 21.99
CA SER A 190 1.75 -9.96 23.09
C SER A 190 0.85 -8.91 23.76
N GLY A 191 -0.46 -8.93 23.49
CA GLY A 191 -1.40 -7.93 24.00
C GLY A 191 -1.34 -6.63 23.19
N TYR A 192 -1.48 -5.48 23.86
CA TYR A 192 -1.57 -4.18 23.21
C TYR A 192 -0.35 -3.88 22.31
N SER A 193 -0.62 -3.51 21.05
CA SER A 193 0.41 -3.42 20.00
C SER A 193 1.10 -2.06 19.91
N PHE A 194 0.38 -0.95 20.15
CA PHE A 194 0.89 0.43 20.00
C PHE A 194 1.76 0.86 21.19
N GLU A 195 2.66 1.83 20.95
CA GLU A 195 3.57 2.41 21.97
C GLU A 195 4.47 1.42 22.71
N LYS A 196 4.53 0.18 22.26
CA LYS A 196 5.39 -0.87 22.83
C LYS A 196 6.61 -1.09 21.96
N ASN A 197 7.69 -1.55 22.57
CA ASN A 197 8.83 -2.04 21.80
C ASN A 197 8.48 -3.37 21.15
N ARG A 198 8.73 -3.49 19.83
CA ARG A 198 8.55 -4.71 19.07
C ARG A 198 9.79 -5.00 18.24
N TYR A 199 10.03 -6.27 18.02
CA TYR A 199 11.23 -6.79 17.36
C TYR A 199 10.79 -7.67 16.20
N PHE A 200 11.20 -7.31 14.98
CA PHE A 200 10.84 -8.01 13.76
C PHE A 200 12.07 -8.67 13.15
N ILE A 201 11.94 -9.90 12.72
CA ILE A 201 12.96 -10.67 12.02
C ILE A 201 12.37 -11.10 10.69
N VAL A 202 12.92 -10.60 9.58
CA VAL A 202 12.54 -11.02 8.22
C VAL A 202 13.64 -11.92 7.70
N THR A 203 13.37 -13.20 7.45
CA THR A 203 14.41 -14.16 7.07
C THR A 203 13.85 -15.37 6.32
N PRO A 204 14.61 -15.93 5.37
CA PRO A 204 14.29 -17.22 4.76
C PRO A 204 14.74 -18.44 5.60
N SER A 205 15.38 -18.22 6.75
CA SER A 205 16.06 -19.28 7.51
C SER A 205 15.56 -19.43 8.94
N ALA A 206 14.87 -20.52 9.22
CA ALA A 206 14.45 -20.85 10.59
C ALA A 206 15.64 -21.01 11.57
N ALA A 207 16.81 -21.41 11.10
CA ALA A 207 18.02 -21.50 11.94
C ALA A 207 18.54 -20.11 12.33
N THR A 208 18.54 -19.16 11.37
CA THR A 208 18.92 -17.76 11.58
C THR A 208 17.92 -17.08 12.52
N ASP A 209 16.62 -17.26 12.30
CA ASP A 209 15.58 -16.75 13.19
C ASP A 209 15.81 -17.18 14.64
N ARG A 210 15.92 -18.50 14.89
CA ARG A 210 16.17 -19.02 16.24
C ARG A 210 17.44 -18.46 16.87
N ALA A 211 18.48 -18.24 16.11
CA ALA A 211 19.74 -17.71 16.64
C ALA A 211 19.59 -16.22 17.00
N VAL A 212 18.96 -15.41 16.17
CA VAL A 212 18.67 -13.99 16.46
C VAL A 212 17.73 -13.87 17.66
N ARG A 213 16.66 -14.68 17.71
CA ARG A 213 15.73 -14.71 18.86
C ARG A 213 16.44 -15.01 20.17
N ARG A 214 17.30 -16.02 20.21
CA ARG A 214 18.08 -16.32 21.43
C ARG A 214 18.93 -15.14 21.87
N THR A 215 19.55 -14.42 20.95
CA THR A 215 20.36 -13.25 21.30
C THR A 215 19.51 -12.10 21.83
N LEU A 216 18.34 -11.85 21.23
CA LEU A 216 17.38 -10.85 21.73
C LEU A 216 16.88 -11.22 23.14
N GLN A 217 16.53 -12.48 23.37
CA GLN A 217 16.07 -12.97 24.68
C GLN A 217 17.17 -12.89 25.73
N ALA A 218 18.43 -13.17 25.38
CA ALA A 218 19.56 -13.01 26.28
C ALA A 218 19.78 -11.54 26.70
N GLN A 219 19.36 -10.58 25.87
CA GLN A 219 19.33 -9.15 26.18
C GLN A 219 18.04 -8.74 26.96
N GLY A 220 17.22 -9.70 27.39
CA GLY A 220 16.02 -9.47 28.18
C GLY A 220 14.74 -9.18 27.37
N VAL A 221 14.74 -9.39 26.05
CA VAL A 221 13.54 -9.20 25.24
C VAL A 221 12.56 -10.35 25.48
N PRO A 222 11.30 -10.09 25.84
CA PRO A 222 10.28 -11.12 25.96
C PRO A 222 10.06 -11.86 24.64
N ALA A 223 9.84 -13.17 24.70
CA ALA A 223 9.63 -13.99 23.52
C ALA A 223 8.44 -13.51 22.67
N ASP A 224 7.38 -13.06 23.35
CA ASP A 224 6.13 -12.62 22.72
C ASP A 224 6.24 -11.26 22.04
N ASP A 225 7.32 -10.50 22.32
CA ASP A 225 7.58 -9.22 21.65
C ASP A 225 8.40 -9.37 20.34
N ILE A 226 8.82 -10.62 20.02
CA ILE A 226 9.61 -10.91 18.82
C ILE A 226 8.71 -11.58 17.77
N PHE A 227 8.61 -10.96 16.63
CA PHE A 227 7.81 -11.40 15.48
C PHE A 227 8.72 -11.81 14.33
N THR A 228 8.35 -12.86 13.61
CA THR A 228 9.08 -13.28 12.41
C THR A 228 8.15 -13.20 11.21
N GLU A 229 8.55 -12.41 10.21
CA GLU A 229 8.03 -12.52 8.87
C GLU A 229 8.89 -13.56 8.11
N GLN A 230 8.30 -14.72 7.89
CA GLN A 230 8.97 -15.85 7.24
C GLN A 230 8.98 -15.65 5.74
N ILE A 231 10.13 -15.78 5.10
CA ILE A 231 10.22 -15.85 3.65
C ILE A 231 10.19 -17.33 3.26
N PRO A 232 9.07 -17.83 2.69
CA PRO A 232 8.92 -19.25 2.36
C PRO A 232 9.86 -19.65 1.21
N ASP A 233 10.02 -20.96 1.01
CA ASP A 233 10.76 -21.49 -0.13
C ASP A 233 9.92 -21.47 -1.41
N ARG A 234 8.60 -21.47 -1.28
CA ARG A 234 7.62 -21.47 -2.36
C ARG A 234 6.26 -20.91 -1.92
N ASP A 235 5.46 -20.51 -2.88
CA ASP A 235 4.04 -20.21 -2.74
C ASP A 235 3.17 -21.05 -3.68
N THR A 236 1.91 -20.65 -3.88
CA THR A 236 0.94 -21.35 -4.76
C THR A 236 1.42 -21.44 -6.20
N TYR A 237 2.21 -20.46 -6.68
CA TYR A 237 2.66 -20.34 -8.06
C TYR A 237 4.07 -20.91 -8.29
N GLY A 238 4.76 -21.36 -7.27
CA GLY A 238 6.05 -22.00 -7.43
C GLY A 238 7.11 -21.54 -6.44
N PRO A 239 8.38 -21.87 -6.70
CA PRO A 239 9.48 -21.46 -5.85
C PRO A 239 9.62 -19.95 -5.78
N ILE A 240 9.90 -19.43 -4.58
CA ILE A 240 10.39 -18.07 -4.41
C ILE A 240 11.80 -18.01 -4.99
N GLY A 241 12.03 -17.09 -5.91
CA GLY A 241 13.21 -16.99 -6.78
C GLY A 241 14.55 -17.19 -6.08
N PRO A 242 15.66 -17.17 -6.80
CA PRO A 242 16.95 -17.46 -6.19
C PRO A 242 17.34 -16.40 -5.15
N LEU A 243 17.74 -16.86 -3.96
CA LEU A 243 18.37 -16.03 -2.94
C LEU A 243 19.84 -15.81 -3.25
N GLY A 244 20.42 -14.74 -2.74
CA GLY A 244 21.86 -14.47 -2.89
C GLY A 244 22.15 -13.01 -3.19
N MET A 245 23.44 -12.75 -3.53
CA MET A 245 23.94 -11.38 -3.74
C MET A 245 24.11 -11.04 -5.23
N GLY A 246 24.03 -12.03 -6.12
CA GLY A 246 24.26 -11.87 -7.56
C GLY A 246 23.08 -11.22 -8.29
N LYS A 247 23.29 -10.81 -9.54
CA LYS A 247 22.29 -10.13 -10.36
C LYS A 247 21.01 -10.95 -10.59
N ASP A 248 21.11 -12.27 -10.56
CA ASP A 248 20.00 -13.18 -10.82
C ASP A 248 19.13 -13.43 -9.58
N ALA A 249 19.63 -13.07 -8.37
CA ALA A 249 18.86 -13.18 -7.15
C ALA A 249 17.73 -12.15 -7.10
N ILE A 250 16.64 -12.50 -6.43
CA ILE A 250 15.54 -11.57 -6.16
C ILE A 250 15.99 -10.46 -5.21
N ASP A 251 15.37 -9.32 -5.27
CA ASP A 251 15.47 -8.28 -4.24
C ASP A 251 14.14 -8.09 -3.52
N PHE A 252 14.27 -7.65 -2.28
CA PHE A 252 13.19 -7.50 -1.33
C PHE A 252 12.95 -6.03 -1.03
N LEU A 253 11.69 -5.69 -0.79
CA LEU A 253 11.26 -4.44 -0.20
C LEU A 253 10.44 -4.78 1.04
N THR A 254 10.81 -4.22 2.19
CA THR A 254 9.98 -4.29 3.40
C THR A 254 9.34 -2.93 3.65
N ALA A 255 8.07 -2.90 3.98
CA ALA A 255 7.34 -1.70 4.30
C ALA A 255 6.62 -1.85 5.63
N PHE A 256 6.85 -0.90 6.53
CA PHE A 256 6.03 -0.72 7.72
C PHE A 256 5.04 0.42 7.48
N ARG A 257 3.78 0.21 7.79
CA ARG A 257 2.68 1.17 7.62
C ARG A 257 2.05 1.51 8.94
N TYR A 258 1.59 2.74 9.06
CA TYR A 258 0.80 3.21 10.18
C TYR A 258 -0.23 4.22 9.68
N ALA A 259 -1.50 3.98 9.97
CA ALA A 259 -2.61 4.81 9.53
C ALA A 259 -3.61 5.10 10.65
N LEU A 260 -4.30 6.23 10.50
CA LEU A 260 -5.42 6.64 11.34
C LEU A 260 -5.07 6.65 12.84
N PRO A 261 -4.25 7.62 13.29
CA PRO A 261 -4.06 7.84 14.72
C PRO A 261 -5.40 8.10 15.41
N ASP A 262 -5.54 7.62 16.62
CA ASP A 262 -6.71 7.91 17.44
C ASP A 262 -6.82 9.42 17.72
N ALA A 263 -8.04 9.89 18.00
CA ALA A 263 -8.30 11.30 18.28
C ALA A 263 -7.36 11.83 19.38
N GLY A 264 -6.68 12.93 19.08
CA GLY A 264 -5.68 13.55 19.96
C GLY A 264 -4.26 12.96 19.84
N GLN A 265 -4.05 11.94 19.00
CA GLN A 265 -2.73 11.36 18.74
C GLN A 265 -2.05 11.89 17.47
N GLU A 266 -2.67 12.80 16.74
CA GLU A 266 -2.21 13.26 15.42
C GLU A 266 -0.80 13.86 15.47
N GLN A 267 -0.51 14.68 16.48
CA GLN A 267 0.83 15.27 16.64
C GLN A 267 1.89 14.25 17.02
N ALA A 268 1.53 13.29 17.88
CA ALA A 268 2.43 12.20 18.26
C ALA A 268 2.71 11.30 17.04
N ALA A 269 1.68 11.00 16.27
CA ALA A 269 1.79 10.25 15.02
C ALA A 269 2.67 10.95 13.97
N ALA A 270 2.48 12.26 13.80
CA ALA A 270 3.32 13.06 12.89
C ALA A 270 4.79 13.04 13.30
N ARG A 271 5.09 13.20 14.60
CA ARG A 271 6.47 13.10 15.13
C ARG A 271 7.05 11.71 14.91
N TRP A 272 6.27 10.65 15.22
CA TRP A 272 6.70 9.28 15.01
C TRP A 272 7.03 9.00 13.54
N ARG A 273 6.21 9.46 12.60
CA ARG A 273 6.46 9.30 11.15
C ARG A 273 7.69 10.07 10.70
N GLN A 274 7.88 11.29 11.21
CA GLN A 274 9.01 12.14 10.81
C GLN A 274 10.36 11.55 11.24
N ASP A 275 10.42 10.94 12.43
CA ASP A 275 11.62 10.32 13.00
C ASP A 275 11.22 9.03 13.73
N PRO A 276 10.95 7.94 12.98
CA PRO A 276 10.53 6.68 13.58
C PRO A 276 11.60 6.16 14.55
N PRO A 277 11.27 5.93 15.83
CA PRO A 277 12.22 5.42 16.82
C PRO A 277 12.48 3.93 16.61
N LEU A 278 12.93 3.59 15.42
CA LEU A 278 13.21 2.24 14.96
C LEU A 278 14.70 2.08 14.66
N THR A 279 15.25 0.97 15.08
CA THR A 279 16.60 0.52 14.70
C THR A 279 16.47 -0.53 13.61
N VAL A 280 17.29 -0.40 12.58
CA VAL A 280 17.36 -1.32 11.44
C VAL A 280 18.76 -1.91 11.38
N MET A 281 18.87 -3.20 11.25
CA MET A 281 20.12 -3.88 10.96
C MET A 281 19.90 -5.07 10.04
N ARG A 282 20.96 -5.43 9.34
CA ARG A 282 21.03 -6.62 8.52
C ARG A 282 22.07 -7.55 9.11
N VAL A 283 21.72 -8.81 9.26
CA VAL A 283 22.62 -9.80 9.86
C VAL A 283 22.79 -10.99 8.94
N ARG A 284 23.98 -11.62 9.01
CA ARG A 284 24.27 -12.87 8.33
C ARG A 284 24.82 -13.86 9.33
N ALA A 285 24.11 -14.98 9.49
CA ALA A 285 24.49 -16.02 10.41
C ALA A 285 25.71 -16.82 9.91
N PRO A 286 26.63 -17.22 10.80
CA PRO A 286 27.77 -18.08 10.44
C PRO A 286 27.30 -19.51 10.12
N ALA A 287 28.16 -20.29 9.47
CA ALA A 287 27.87 -21.69 9.20
C ALA A 287 27.65 -22.53 10.49
N SER A 288 28.22 -22.10 11.61
CA SER A 288 28.06 -22.72 12.92
C SER A 288 26.64 -22.67 13.50
N THR A 289 25.73 -21.84 12.94
CA THR A 289 24.29 -21.87 13.32
C THR A 289 23.60 -23.17 12.89
N GLY A 290 24.26 -24.02 12.12
CA GLY A 290 23.74 -25.28 11.62
C GLY A 290 23.43 -25.24 10.11
N PRO A 291 22.83 -26.31 9.57
CA PRO A 291 22.44 -26.33 8.16
C PRO A 291 21.38 -25.26 7.86
N VAL A 292 21.35 -24.80 6.62
CA VAL A 292 20.26 -23.93 6.15
C VAL A 292 18.95 -24.69 6.23
N GLN A 293 17.99 -24.07 6.88
CA GLN A 293 16.64 -24.59 7.05
C GLN A 293 15.66 -23.52 6.52
N ARG A 294 15.27 -23.64 5.24
CA ARG A 294 14.26 -22.79 4.63
C ARG A 294 12.90 -23.03 5.29
N TYR A 295 12.09 -22.00 5.34
CA TYR A 295 10.69 -22.17 5.66
C TYR A 295 9.97 -22.82 4.48
N GLY A 296 9.08 -23.76 4.76
CA GLY A 296 8.19 -24.34 3.76
C GLY A 296 7.08 -23.35 3.36
N PRO A 297 6.15 -23.79 2.49
CA PRO A 297 5.00 -22.97 2.10
C PRO A 297 4.20 -22.51 3.31
N LEU A 298 3.82 -21.24 3.34
CA LEU A 298 2.96 -20.71 4.37
C LEU A 298 1.49 -21.09 4.07
N THR A 299 0.76 -21.43 5.12
CA THR A 299 -0.69 -21.60 5.04
C THR A 299 -1.33 -20.38 5.67
N PHE A 300 -1.94 -19.54 4.83
CA PHE A 300 -2.65 -18.35 5.29
C PHE A 300 -4.06 -18.70 5.75
N ALA A 301 -4.51 -18.00 6.80
CA ALA A 301 -5.92 -18.04 7.15
C ALA A 301 -6.78 -17.54 5.97
N PRO A 302 -7.91 -18.18 5.65
CA PRO A 302 -8.77 -17.73 4.57
C PRO A 302 -9.33 -16.33 4.87
N ARG A 303 -9.53 -15.52 3.82
CA ARG A 303 -10.29 -14.29 3.92
C ARG A 303 -11.75 -14.64 4.21
N THR A 304 -12.40 -13.86 5.05
CA THR A 304 -13.83 -13.97 5.36
C THR A 304 -14.47 -12.59 5.36
N ALA A 305 -15.77 -12.52 5.12
CA ALA A 305 -16.57 -11.33 5.31
C ALA A 305 -18.01 -11.71 5.67
N ASP A 306 -18.74 -10.79 6.28
CA ASP A 306 -20.19 -10.92 6.42
C ASP A 306 -20.83 -10.45 5.13
N SER A 307 -21.74 -11.26 4.56
CA SER A 307 -22.31 -10.97 3.25
C SER A 307 -23.15 -9.70 3.27
N GLU A 308 -22.87 -8.78 2.35
CA GLU A 308 -23.62 -7.54 2.14
C GLU A 308 -24.80 -7.67 1.17
N ALA A 309 -25.06 -8.88 0.67
CA ALA A 309 -26.12 -9.14 -0.31
C ALA A 309 -27.51 -8.59 0.11
N ALA A 310 -27.81 -8.58 1.41
CA ALA A 310 -29.06 -8.02 1.94
C ALA A 310 -29.19 -6.50 1.73
N LEU A 311 -28.09 -5.77 1.58
CA LEU A 311 -28.06 -4.32 1.34
C LEU A 311 -28.15 -3.97 -0.15
N ALA A 312 -28.02 -4.92 -1.06
CA ALA A 312 -27.93 -4.68 -2.50
C ALA A 312 -29.17 -3.92 -3.06
N GLY A 313 -30.36 -4.18 -2.50
CA GLY A 313 -31.59 -3.45 -2.87
C GLY A 313 -31.56 -1.99 -2.46
N ASP A 314 -31.13 -1.72 -1.23
CA ASP A 314 -31.06 -0.38 -0.69
C ASP A 314 -29.92 0.44 -1.34
N LEU A 315 -28.79 -0.20 -1.66
CA LEU A 315 -27.71 0.43 -2.42
C LEU A 315 -28.16 0.84 -3.83
N ARG A 316 -28.90 -0.02 -4.56
CA ARG A 316 -29.49 0.37 -5.85
C ARG A 316 -30.44 1.56 -5.72
N ASN A 317 -31.26 1.59 -4.66
CA ASN A 317 -32.14 2.73 -4.38
C ASN A 317 -31.36 4.01 -4.10
N LEU A 318 -30.24 3.92 -3.37
CA LEU A 318 -29.33 5.05 -3.13
C LEU A 318 -28.75 5.58 -4.42
N VAL A 319 -28.22 4.70 -5.29
CA VAL A 319 -27.70 5.06 -6.61
C VAL A 319 -28.76 5.81 -7.44
N SER A 320 -30.01 5.31 -7.46
CA SER A 320 -31.13 5.98 -8.15
C SER A 320 -31.43 7.36 -7.56
N ALA A 321 -31.50 7.44 -6.22
CA ALA A 321 -31.79 8.69 -5.53
C ALA A 321 -30.70 9.76 -5.76
N VAL A 322 -29.43 9.37 -5.77
CA VAL A 322 -28.31 10.26 -6.12
C VAL A 322 -28.46 10.78 -7.56
N CYS A 323 -28.73 9.90 -8.52
CA CYS A 323 -28.99 10.26 -9.91
C CYS A 323 -30.10 11.29 -10.04
N GLU A 324 -31.26 11.02 -9.44
CA GLU A 324 -32.41 11.92 -9.50
C GLU A 324 -32.12 13.28 -8.87
N ARG A 325 -31.44 13.30 -7.74
CA ARG A 325 -31.09 14.54 -7.04
C ARG A 325 -30.09 15.39 -7.82
N VAL A 326 -29.01 14.80 -8.28
CA VAL A 326 -28.00 15.53 -9.08
C VAL A 326 -28.62 16.12 -10.34
N ARG A 327 -29.41 15.32 -11.08
CA ARG A 327 -30.10 15.77 -12.31
C ARG A 327 -31.19 16.79 -12.07
N GLY A 328 -31.88 16.68 -10.94
CA GLY A 328 -33.00 17.55 -10.60
C GLY A 328 -32.59 18.92 -10.02
N THR A 329 -31.41 19.01 -9.41
CA THR A 329 -30.94 20.22 -8.72
C THR A 329 -29.79 20.94 -9.43
N THR A 330 -29.11 20.29 -10.38
CA THR A 330 -27.98 20.85 -11.12
C THR A 330 -28.23 20.81 -12.62
N ARG A 331 -27.29 21.41 -13.40
CA ARG A 331 -27.26 21.27 -14.87
C ARG A 331 -26.48 20.04 -15.33
N LEU A 332 -25.96 19.25 -14.40
CA LEU A 332 -25.16 18.06 -14.71
C LEU A 332 -26.02 16.98 -15.41
N ARG A 333 -25.42 16.27 -16.36
CA ARG A 333 -26.04 15.18 -17.12
C ARG A 333 -25.13 13.95 -17.07
N THR A 334 -25.74 12.77 -17.15
CA THR A 334 -25.04 11.50 -17.23
C THR A 334 -25.84 10.48 -18.03
N GLN A 335 -25.17 9.51 -18.62
CA GLN A 335 -25.76 8.30 -19.19
C GLN A 335 -25.77 7.13 -18.20
N ASP A 336 -25.07 7.24 -17.07
CA ASP A 336 -24.90 6.15 -16.08
C ASP A 336 -26.11 5.94 -15.17
N CYS A 337 -27.08 6.85 -15.20
CA CYS A 337 -28.34 6.76 -14.42
C CYS A 337 -29.37 5.76 -14.99
N THR A 338 -28.94 4.79 -15.73
CA THR A 338 -29.81 3.66 -16.13
C THR A 338 -30.06 2.72 -14.95
N GLN A 339 -31.12 1.93 -15.00
CA GLN A 339 -31.41 0.95 -13.95
C GLN A 339 -31.49 -0.45 -14.57
N PRO A 340 -30.53 -1.33 -14.28
CA PRO A 340 -29.33 -1.12 -13.45
C PRO A 340 -28.32 -0.16 -14.13
N PRO A 341 -27.38 0.43 -13.36
CA PRO A 341 -26.27 1.16 -13.94
C PRO A 341 -25.44 0.28 -14.88
N PRO A 342 -24.75 0.86 -15.89
CA PRO A 342 -23.91 0.09 -16.78
C PRO A 342 -22.83 -0.68 -16.02
N ALA A 343 -22.45 -1.85 -16.49
CA ALA A 343 -21.42 -2.66 -15.84
C ALA A 343 -20.10 -1.90 -15.64
N SER A 344 -19.76 -1.01 -16.57
CA SER A 344 -18.56 -0.15 -16.49
C SER A 344 -18.58 0.88 -15.36
N ALA A 345 -19.75 1.18 -14.81
CA ALA A 345 -19.89 2.06 -13.63
C ALA A 345 -19.53 1.33 -12.32
N ARG A 346 -19.39 0.01 -12.34
CA ARG A 346 -19.03 -0.78 -11.17
C ARG A 346 -17.52 -0.85 -11.02
N MET A 347 -16.99 -0.60 -9.82
CA MET A 347 -15.59 -0.91 -9.52
C MET A 347 -15.39 -2.42 -9.42
N LEU A 348 -14.17 -2.88 -9.65
CA LEU A 348 -13.82 -4.30 -9.60
C LEU A 348 -12.65 -4.53 -8.65
N ASP A 349 -12.64 -5.69 -8.01
CA ASP A 349 -11.44 -6.22 -7.35
C ASP A 349 -10.56 -6.92 -8.39
N PRO A 350 -9.36 -6.39 -8.68
CA PRO A 350 -8.48 -6.99 -9.68
C PRO A 350 -7.94 -8.35 -9.24
N VAL A 351 -7.85 -8.60 -7.94
CA VAL A 351 -7.36 -9.86 -7.38
C VAL A 351 -8.41 -10.97 -7.61
N GLU A 352 -9.63 -10.73 -7.15
CA GLU A 352 -10.71 -11.74 -7.26
C GLU A 352 -11.22 -11.91 -8.70
N THR A 353 -11.21 -10.82 -9.48
CA THR A 353 -11.75 -10.86 -10.85
C THR A 353 -10.78 -11.49 -11.83
N TYR A 354 -9.48 -11.21 -11.71
CA TYR A 354 -8.46 -11.58 -12.71
C TYR A 354 -7.31 -12.37 -12.14
N GLY A 355 -7.26 -12.62 -10.83
CA GLY A 355 -6.13 -13.26 -10.16
C GLY A 355 -4.86 -12.42 -10.16
N TRP A 356 -4.98 -11.10 -10.29
CA TRP A 356 -3.82 -10.19 -10.37
C TRP A 356 -3.20 -9.96 -9.01
N THR A 357 -2.44 -10.93 -8.58
CA THR A 357 -1.63 -10.87 -7.37
C THR A 357 -0.15 -10.79 -7.73
N GLY A 358 0.67 -10.30 -6.82
CA GLY A 358 2.11 -10.30 -6.99
C GLY A 358 2.69 -11.69 -7.33
N PRO A 359 2.27 -12.78 -6.64
CA PRO A 359 2.68 -14.14 -6.99
C PRO A 359 2.37 -14.55 -8.44
N TYR A 360 1.19 -14.19 -8.95
CA TYR A 360 0.84 -14.45 -10.35
C TYR A 360 1.70 -13.63 -11.31
N CYS A 361 1.91 -12.34 -11.03
CA CYS A 361 2.78 -11.49 -11.85
C CYS A 361 4.22 -11.99 -11.87
N ARG A 362 4.70 -12.55 -10.76
CA ARG A 362 6.02 -13.21 -10.69
C ARG A 362 6.07 -14.41 -11.62
N GLU A 363 5.05 -15.27 -11.62
CA GLU A 363 4.98 -16.45 -12.49
C GLU A 363 5.03 -16.06 -13.97
N ILE A 364 4.21 -15.10 -14.37
CA ILE A 364 4.15 -14.63 -15.76
C ILE A 364 5.22 -13.60 -16.12
N ASN A 365 6.08 -13.25 -15.16
CA ASN A 365 7.19 -12.32 -15.32
C ASN A 365 6.77 -10.94 -15.81
N MET A 366 5.76 -10.37 -15.16
CA MET A 366 5.18 -9.04 -15.43
C MET A 366 5.36 -8.10 -14.24
N ASP A 367 5.34 -6.79 -14.49
CA ASP A 367 5.23 -5.80 -13.43
C ASP A 367 3.83 -5.83 -12.80
N CYS A 368 3.73 -5.58 -11.50
CA CYS A 368 2.48 -5.52 -10.76
C CYS A 368 2.46 -4.35 -9.77
N LEU A 369 1.28 -4.07 -9.21
CA LEU A 369 1.11 -3.01 -8.21
C LEU A 369 1.43 -3.46 -6.78
N GLY A 370 1.61 -4.73 -6.56
CA GLY A 370 1.71 -5.30 -5.23
C GLY A 370 0.36 -5.72 -4.65
N ASP A 371 0.39 -6.78 -3.88
CA ASP A 371 -0.74 -7.29 -3.14
C ASP A 371 -0.54 -7.05 -1.64
N GLN A 372 -1.65 -6.94 -0.92
CA GLN A 372 -1.66 -6.92 0.53
C GLN A 372 -2.64 -7.94 1.07
N GLN A 373 -2.22 -8.61 2.11
CA GLN A 373 -3.01 -9.71 2.65
C GLN A 373 -4.08 -9.21 3.62
N ASP A 374 -3.93 -8.03 4.17
CA ASP A 374 -4.83 -7.44 5.15
C ASP A 374 -5.78 -6.37 4.60
N ALA A 375 -5.88 -6.24 3.26
CA ALA A 375 -6.83 -5.35 2.60
C ALA A 375 -7.57 -6.03 1.45
N ALA A 376 -8.81 -5.63 1.19
CA ALA A 376 -9.51 -5.81 -0.07
C ALA A 376 -9.41 -4.53 -0.91
N TYR A 377 -9.48 -4.66 -2.22
CA TYR A 377 -9.32 -3.55 -3.14
C TYR A 377 -10.45 -3.52 -4.15
N PHE A 378 -11.02 -2.34 -4.38
CA PHE A 378 -11.88 -2.08 -5.52
C PHE A 378 -11.30 -0.91 -6.32
N LEU A 379 -11.19 -1.04 -7.62
CA LEU A 379 -10.66 -0.01 -8.51
C LEU A 379 -11.64 0.30 -9.64
N SER A 380 -11.64 1.55 -10.11
CA SER A 380 -12.40 1.91 -11.32
C SER A 380 -11.90 1.10 -12.52
N GLN A 381 -12.82 0.61 -13.36
CA GLN A 381 -12.47 -0.26 -14.49
C GLN A 381 -11.67 0.45 -15.58
N GLN A 382 -11.78 1.77 -15.63
CA GLN A 382 -11.12 2.61 -16.61
C GLN A 382 -10.59 3.87 -15.93
N PRO A 383 -9.53 4.48 -16.46
CA PRO A 383 -9.16 5.84 -16.09
C PRO A 383 -10.31 6.79 -16.42
N LEU A 384 -10.56 7.73 -15.52
CA LEU A 384 -11.70 8.64 -15.57
C LEU A 384 -11.18 10.06 -15.85
N PRO A 385 -11.49 10.67 -17.01
CA PRO A 385 -11.05 12.03 -17.32
C PRO A 385 -11.69 13.03 -16.34
N LEU A 386 -10.90 13.97 -15.83
CA LEU A 386 -11.39 15.00 -14.92
C LEU A 386 -11.12 16.40 -15.50
N ASP A 387 -11.99 16.82 -16.39
CA ASP A 387 -12.02 18.17 -16.93
C ASP A 387 -12.93 19.11 -16.10
N SER A 388 -12.90 20.40 -16.42
CA SER A 388 -13.79 21.38 -15.79
C SER A 388 -15.27 21.02 -16.07
N GLY A 389 -16.05 20.89 -15.00
CA GLY A 389 -17.46 20.54 -15.07
C GLY A 389 -17.76 19.04 -15.07
N GLN A 390 -16.75 18.19 -14.93
CA GLN A 390 -16.94 16.77 -14.64
C GLN A 390 -17.04 16.52 -13.14
N VAL A 391 -17.91 15.59 -12.75
CA VAL A 391 -18.15 15.15 -11.38
C VAL A 391 -18.27 13.63 -11.38
N TYR A 392 -17.60 12.97 -10.45
CA TYR A 392 -17.78 11.55 -10.19
C TYR A 392 -18.37 11.34 -8.80
N ALA A 393 -19.48 10.62 -8.72
CA ALA A 393 -20.06 10.17 -7.46
C ALA A 393 -19.68 8.70 -7.23
N VAL A 394 -19.05 8.41 -6.10
CA VAL A 394 -18.79 7.04 -5.62
C VAL A 394 -19.84 6.70 -4.57
N ILE A 395 -20.54 5.59 -4.76
CA ILE A 395 -21.67 5.17 -3.93
C ILE A 395 -21.46 3.72 -3.57
N ASP A 396 -21.45 3.42 -2.27
CA ASP A 396 -21.26 2.04 -1.81
C ASP A 396 -21.76 1.84 -0.37
N THR A 397 -21.65 0.60 0.11
CA THR A 397 -21.68 0.26 1.53
C THR A 397 -20.38 0.72 2.20
N LEU A 398 -20.44 1.06 3.47
CA LEU A 398 -19.27 1.42 4.27
C LEU A 398 -18.85 0.21 5.10
N ALA A 399 -17.78 -0.44 4.71
CA ALA A 399 -17.33 -1.72 5.28
C ALA A 399 -17.06 -1.65 6.79
N THR A 400 -16.73 -0.47 7.33
CA THR A 400 -16.61 -0.26 8.77
C THR A 400 -17.97 -0.29 9.51
N GLU A 401 -19.05 0.12 8.85
CA GLU A 401 -20.40 0.10 9.42
C GLU A 401 -21.13 -1.23 9.15
N THR A 402 -20.68 -2.00 8.17
CA THR A 402 -21.17 -3.38 7.95
C THR A 402 -20.39 -4.41 8.78
N GLY A 403 -19.32 -3.99 9.49
CA GLY A 403 -18.47 -4.84 10.31
C GLY A 403 -17.45 -5.67 9.49
N ASN A 404 -17.19 -5.29 8.25
CA ASN A 404 -16.26 -5.97 7.35
C ASN A 404 -14.87 -5.35 7.31
N ALA A 405 -14.68 -4.14 7.85
CA ALA A 405 -13.36 -3.51 7.94
C ALA A 405 -13.14 -2.81 9.27
N THR A 406 -11.88 -2.67 9.69
CA THR A 406 -11.47 -1.81 10.81
C THR A 406 -11.26 -0.38 10.37
N TYR A 407 -10.89 -0.18 9.09
CA TYR A 407 -10.92 1.11 8.42
C TYR A 407 -11.06 0.96 6.91
N SER A 408 -11.63 1.99 6.27
CA SER A 408 -11.76 2.09 4.82
C SER A 408 -11.13 3.39 4.32
N ALA A 409 -10.56 3.34 3.12
CA ALA A 409 -9.96 4.49 2.48
C ALA A 409 -10.37 4.55 1.00
N LEU A 410 -11.11 5.61 0.65
CA LEU A 410 -11.45 5.92 -0.73
C LEU A 410 -10.40 6.90 -1.28
N SER A 411 -9.62 6.47 -2.24
CA SER A 411 -8.49 7.22 -2.80
C SER A 411 -8.70 7.62 -4.25
N VAL A 412 -8.11 8.74 -4.61
CA VAL A 412 -7.94 9.20 -5.99
C VAL A 412 -6.47 9.09 -6.35
N ASN A 413 -6.17 8.45 -7.46
CA ASN A 413 -4.82 8.35 -7.98
C ASN A 413 -4.74 9.01 -9.36
N ASN A 414 -3.62 9.68 -9.66
CA ASN A 414 -3.29 10.15 -10.99
C ASN A 414 -3.03 8.93 -11.88
N ALA A 415 -3.85 8.73 -12.92
CA ALA A 415 -3.74 7.56 -13.79
C ALA A 415 -2.40 7.48 -14.53
N ALA A 416 -1.81 8.64 -14.88
CA ALA A 416 -0.60 8.71 -15.69
C ALA A 416 0.67 8.18 -14.98
N ILE A 417 0.68 8.19 -13.64
CA ILE A 417 1.84 7.78 -12.82
C ILE A 417 1.46 6.84 -11.68
N LEU A 418 0.17 6.57 -11.48
CA LEU A 418 -0.42 5.80 -10.38
C LEU A 418 0.01 6.31 -8.98
N ALA A 419 0.11 7.64 -8.83
CA ALA A 419 0.36 8.30 -7.55
C ALA A 419 -0.96 8.70 -6.88
N GLY A 420 -1.06 8.50 -5.56
CA GLY A 420 -2.19 8.98 -4.78
C GLY A 420 -2.21 10.51 -4.71
N VAL A 421 -3.34 11.14 -5.01
CA VAL A 421 -3.48 12.61 -5.00
C VAL A 421 -4.51 13.10 -4.00
N ALA A 422 -5.47 12.26 -3.63
CA ALA A 422 -6.45 12.55 -2.58
C ALA A 422 -6.89 11.26 -1.90
N ASN A 423 -7.37 11.40 -0.67
CA ASN A 423 -7.90 10.28 0.10
C ASN A 423 -9.02 10.75 1.02
N VAL A 424 -10.07 9.94 1.13
CA VAL A 424 -11.23 10.15 2.02
C VAL A 424 -11.34 8.93 2.92
N LEU A 425 -11.39 9.15 4.22
CA LEU A 425 -11.41 8.08 5.20
C LEU A 425 -12.85 7.69 5.57
N ASP A 426 -13.01 6.51 6.14
CA ASP A 426 -14.32 6.03 6.61
C ASP A 426 -15.00 7.01 7.58
N SER A 427 -14.25 7.72 8.41
CA SER A 427 -14.79 8.76 9.30
C SER A 427 -15.46 9.91 8.56
N ASP A 428 -14.94 10.28 7.38
CA ASP A 428 -15.49 11.35 6.54
C ASP A 428 -16.58 10.83 5.61
N LEU A 429 -16.58 9.53 5.31
CA LEU A 429 -17.62 8.86 4.51
C LEU A 429 -18.88 8.59 5.33
N LYS A 430 -18.74 8.35 6.64
CA LYS A 430 -19.84 8.03 7.54
C LYS A 430 -20.85 9.18 7.63
N GLY A 431 -22.15 8.84 7.45
CA GLY A 431 -23.24 9.82 7.46
C GLY A 431 -23.41 10.58 6.15
N SER A 432 -22.55 10.40 5.16
CA SER A 432 -22.65 11.08 3.85
C SER A 432 -23.91 10.68 3.05
N ALA A 433 -24.50 9.52 3.32
CA ALA A 433 -25.76 9.08 2.74
C ALA A 433 -27.03 9.52 3.53
N ASP A 434 -26.89 10.16 4.69
CA ASP A 434 -28.02 10.51 5.57
C ASP A 434 -29.05 11.43 4.91
N ALA A 435 -28.62 12.27 3.98
CA ALA A 435 -29.51 13.13 3.20
C ALA A 435 -30.58 12.35 2.40
N TYR A 436 -30.36 11.05 2.18
CA TYR A 436 -31.24 10.14 1.45
C TYR A 436 -32.12 9.25 2.36
N ALA A 437 -31.98 9.31 3.68
CA ALA A 437 -32.63 8.42 4.66
C ALA A 437 -34.16 8.43 4.60
N LYS A 438 -34.77 9.47 4.04
CA LYS A 438 -36.25 9.54 3.87
C LYS A 438 -36.77 8.59 2.78
N THR A 439 -35.94 8.21 1.84
CA THR A 439 -36.34 7.42 0.65
C THR A 439 -35.56 6.13 0.52
N VAL A 440 -34.42 6.00 1.18
CA VAL A 440 -33.52 4.83 1.16
C VAL A 440 -33.34 4.32 2.59
N ARG A 441 -33.40 3.01 2.78
CA ARG A 441 -33.13 2.37 4.06
C ARG A 441 -31.63 2.08 4.22
N ASN A 442 -31.20 1.84 5.45
CA ASN A 442 -29.82 1.47 5.80
C ASN A 442 -28.75 2.46 5.30
N THR A 443 -29.09 3.75 5.17
CA THR A 443 -28.15 4.80 4.76
C THR A 443 -27.00 4.98 5.77
N ASP A 444 -27.21 4.61 7.03
CA ASP A 444 -26.20 4.55 8.08
C ASP A 444 -25.06 3.57 7.80
N LYS A 445 -25.28 2.62 6.88
CA LYS A 445 -24.29 1.64 6.40
C LYS A 445 -23.75 1.94 5.00
N MET A 446 -24.05 3.10 4.46
CA MET A 446 -23.71 3.48 3.09
C MET A 446 -23.06 4.85 3.05
N PHE A 447 -22.39 5.12 1.93
CA PHE A 447 -21.81 6.43 1.69
C PHE A 447 -22.06 6.92 0.27
N VAL A 448 -21.97 8.25 0.11
CA VAL A 448 -21.93 8.95 -1.18
C VAL A 448 -20.83 9.99 -1.08
N HIS A 449 -19.84 9.90 -1.96
CA HIS A 449 -18.78 10.90 -2.02
C HIS A 449 -18.53 11.35 -3.45
N TYR A 450 -18.23 12.64 -3.63
CA TYR A 450 -18.05 13.26 -4.94
C TYR A 450 -16.60 13.71 -5.14
N PHE A 451 -16.12 13.60 -6.38
CA PHE A 451 -14.84 14.14 -6.83
C PHE A 451 -15.05 15.02 -8.06
N THR A 452 -14.52 16.22 -8.04
CA THR A 452 -14.63 17.20 -9.13
C THR A 452 -13.48 18.21 -9.06
N ARG A 453 -13.37 19.08 -10.06
CA ARG A 453 -12.48 20.26 -9.99
C ARG A 453 -13.03 21.39 -9.10
N ASP A 454 -14.34 21.44 -8.89
CA ASP A 454 -15.02 22.50 -8.13
C ASP A 454 -16.30 21.95 -7.51
N CYS A 455 -16.28 21.72 -6.21
CA CYS A 455 -17.43 21.18 -5.47
C CYS A 455 -18.64 22.13 -5.43
N ALA A 456 -18.47 23.43 -5.73
CA ALA A 456 -19.56 24.37 -5.80
C ALA A 456 -20.61 24.02 -6.90
N VAL A 457 -20.23 23.21 -7.90
CA VAL A 457 -21.18 22.73 -8.94
C VAL A 457 -22.27 21.81 -8.37
N LEU A 458 -22.08 21.30 -7.16
CA LEU A 458 -23.02 20.45 -6.42
C LEU A 458 -23.93 21.26 -5.47
N SER A 459 -23.88 22.60 -5.50
CA SER A 459 -24.76 23.45 -4.71
C SER A 459 -26.23 23.10 -4.97
N GLY A 460 -26.98 22.82 -3.88
CA GLY A 460 -28.38 22.37 -3.94
C GLY A 460 -28.55 20.84 -4.01
N VAL A 461 -27.51 20.06 -4.25
CA VAL A 461 -27.54 18.60 -4.03
C VAL A 461 -27.45 18.36 -2.52
N PRO A 462 -28.41 17.64 -1.90
CA PRO A 462 -28.35 17.35 -0.47
C PRO A 462 -27.06 16.61 -0.09
N GLY A 463 -26.26 17.20 0.81
CA GLY A 463 -24.95 16.67 1.19
C GLY A 463 -23.87 16.76 0.09
N GLY A 464 -24.17 17.41 -1.05
CA GLY A 464 -23.28 17.44 -2.21
C GLY A 464 -21.96 18.16 -1.93
N PRO A 465 -21.95 19.44 -1.56
CA PRO A 465 -20.71 20.16 -1.29
C PRO A 465 -19.93 19.62 -0.07
N GLU A 466 -20.63 19.17 0.96
CA GLU A 466 -20.07 18.67 2.21
C GLU A 466 -19.35 17.32 2.02
N ASN A 467 -19.86 16.48 1.09
CA ASN A 467 -19.31 15.15 0.79
C ASN A 467 -18.56 15.16 -0.55
N CYS A 468 -17.83 16.24 -0.82
CA CYS A 468 -17.10 16.42 -2.07
C CYS A 468 -15.63 16.79 -1.82
N THR A 469 -14.76 16.27 -2.63
CA THR A 469 -13.33 16.62 -2.63
C THR A 469 -12.97 17.33 -3.93
N ASP A 470 -12.42 18.55 -3.80
CA ASP A 470 -11.83 19.29 -4.90
C ASP A 470 -10.50 18.68 -5.32
N ILE A 471 -10.42 18.20 -6.55
CA ILE A 471 -9.17 17.73 -7.16
C ILE A 471 -8.59 18.87 -7.99
N THR A 472 -7.65 19.60 -7.40
CA THR A 472 -7.04 20.77 -8.05
C THR A 472 -6.15 20.40 -9.22
N THR A 473 -5.84 21.37 -10.07
CA THR A 473 -4.88 21.16 -11.18
C THR A 473 -3.45 20.91 -10.70
N GLN A 474 -3.12 21.29 -9.47
CA GLN A 474 -1.84 20.95 -8.85
C GLN A 474 -1.80 19.47 -8.43
N MET A 475 -2.90 18.92 -7.94
CA MET A 475 -3.02 17.51 -7.55
C MET A 475 -3.07 16.57 -8.75
N LEU A 476 -3.83 16.96 -9.77
CA LEU A 476 -3.99 16.24 -11.04
C LEU A 476 -3.86 17.23 -12.20
N PRO A 477 -2.67 17.33 -12.82
CA PRO A 477 -2.47 18.22 -13.97
C PRO A 477 -3.47 17.94 -15.10
N PRO A 478 -3.92 18.94 -15.85
CA PRO A 478 -4.85 18.75 -16.95
C PRO A 478 -4.21 17.97 -18.10
N HIS A 479 -5.04 17.36 -18.95
CA HIS A 479 -4.58 16.50 -20.05
C HIS A 479 -3.58 17.19 -21.00
N ASN A 480 -3.77 18.47 -21.25
CA ASN A 480 -2.95 19.27 -22.17
C ASN A 480 -1.73 19.93 -21.50
N ASP A 481 -1.42 19.63 -20.26
CA ASP A 481 -0.21 20.14 -19.59
C ASP A 481 1.02 19.41 -20.16
N PRO A 482 1.90 20.09 -20.92
CA PRO A 482 3.07 19.45 -21.51
C PRO A 482 4.16 19.15 -20.47
N THR A 483 4.06 19.73 -19.28
CA THR A 483 5.04 19.55 -18.19
C THR A 483 4.66 18.41 -17.24
N ALA A 484 3.42 17.92 -17.33
CA ALA A 484 2.96 16.81 -16.50
C ALA A 484 3.73 15.53 -16.84
N GLU A 485 4.19 14.86 -15.81
CA GLU A 485 4.81 13.55 -15.95
C GLU A 485 3.79 12.45 -16.28
N GLY A 486 4.28 11.33 -16.74
CA GLY A 486 3.46 10.16 -16.99
C GLY A 486 3.07 9.94 -18.44
N ASP A 487 2.30 8.86 -18.64
CA ASP A 487 1.76 8.52 -19.96
C ASP A 487 0.87 9.65 -20.48
N PRO A 488 1.22 10.26 -21.64
CA PRO A 488 0.41 11.32 -22.23
C PRO A 488 -1.06 10.94 -22.48
N ALA A 489 -1.34 9.67 -22.75
CA ALA A 489 -2.70 9.19 -22.98
C ALA A 489 -3.55 9.18 -21.69
N LEU A 490 -2.91 9.09 -20.53
CA LEU A 490 -3.56 9.01 -19.22
C LEU A 490 -3.54 10.33 -18.43
N ARG A 491 -2.91 11.38 -18.96
CA ARG A 491 -2.88 12.71 -18.30
C ARG A 491 -4.27 13.28 -18.10
N GLY A 492 -4.47 13.96 -17.00
CA GLY A 492 -5.77 14.55 -16.65
C GLY A 492 -6.84 13.52 -16.27
N GLN A 493 -6.46 12.25 -16.18
CA GLN A 493 -7.35 11.16 -15.79
C GLN A 493 -7.01 10.68 -14.39
N LEU A 494 -8.05 10.26 -13.67
CA LEU A 494 -7.91 9.70 -12.33
C LEU A 494 -8.32 8.22 -12.31
N VAL A 495 -7.82 7.51 -11.31
CA VAL A 495 -8.25 6.17 -10.92
C VAL A 495 -8.81 6.27 -9.50
N LEU A 496 -10.03 5.79 -9.32
CA LEU A 496 -10.66 5.68 -8.00
C LEU A 496 -10.33 4.31 -7.41
N GLY A 497 -10.00 4.29 -6.13
CA GLY A 497 -9.71 3.06 -5.39
C GLY A 497 -10.32 3.07 -4.01
N LEU A 498 -11.12 2.06 -3.67
CA LEU A 498 -11.57 1.79 -2.31
C LEU A 498 -10.73 0.65 -1.73
N ARG A 499 -10.28 0.83 -0.49
CA ARG A 499 -9.53 -0.17 0.27
C ARG A 499 -10.20 -0.40 1.61
N ASP A 500 -10.48 -1.67 1.90
CA ASP A 500 -11.06 -2.10 3.17
C ASP A 500 -10.04 -2.96 3.93
N TYR A 501 -9.55 -2.45 5.06
CA TYR A 501 -8.47 -3.07 5.83
C TYR A 501 -9.00 -3.85 7.01
N ILE A 502 -8.46 -5.03 7.18
CA ILE A 502 -8.64 -5.98 8.28
C ILE A 502 -10.11 -6.21 8.65
N LYS A 503 -10.62 -7.37 8.29
CA LYS A 503 -11.90 -7.85 8.83
C LYS A 503 -11.77 -8.01 10.35
N PRO A 504 -12.61 -7.34 11.16
CA PRO A 504 -12.58 -7.47 12.62
C PRO A 504 -12.56 -8.94 13.09
N GLY A 505 -11.70 -9.25 14.04
CA GLY A 505 -11.50 -10.60 14.55
C GLY A 505 -10.55 -11.48 13.73
N THR A 506 -10.02 -10.97 12.62
CA THR A 506 -9.04 -11.65 11.78
C THR A 506 -7.79 -10.78 11.58
N GLU A 507 -6.71 -11.37 11.05
CA GLU A 507 -5.53 -10.62 10.58
C GLU A 507 -5.58 -10.31 9.06
N ARG A 508 -6.68 -10.67 8.38
CA ARG A 508 -6.82 -10.61 6.92
C ARG A 508 -7.78 -9.49 6.51
N GLY A 509 -7.61 -8.97 5.30
CA GLY A 509 -8.63 -8.15 4.65
C GLY A 509 -9.93 -8.92 4.42
N PRO A 510 -11.07 -8.25 4.29
CA PRO A 510 -12.33 -8.94 4.01
C PRO A 510 -12.29 -9.68 2.67
N LEU A 511 -13.14 -10.68 2.53
CA LEU A 511 -13.37 -11.39 1.27
C LEU A 511 -14.24 -10.50 0.38
N SER A 512 -13.66 -9.92 -0.66
CA SER A 512 -14.34 -8.91 -1.50
C SER A 512 -15.55 -9.44 -2.26
N THR A 513 -15.62 -10.76 -2.51
CA THR A 513 -16.79 -11.39 -3.15
C THR A 513 -18.06 -11.38 -2.29
N GLU A 514 -17.93 -11.17 -0.98
CA GLU A 514 -19.06 -11.02 -0.05
C GLU A 514 -19.47 -9.55 0.16
N LEU A 515 -18.64 -8.60 -0.30
CA LEU A 515 -18.92 -7.18 -0.26
C LEU A 515 -19.70 -6.75 -1.51
N LEU A 516 -20.44 -5.65 -1.41
CA LEU A 516 -20.96 -4.97 -2.58
C LEU A 516 -19.85 -4.13 -3.20
N ALA A 517 -19.78 -4.12 -4.52
CA ALA A 517 -18.76 -3.34 -5.20
C ALA A 517 -19.24 -1.90 -5.42
N PRO A 518 -18.38 -0.88 -5.22
CA PRO A 518 -18.73 0.52 -5.43
C PRO A 518 -19.27 0.80 -6.83
N THR A 519 -20.24 1.70 -6.90
CA THR A 519 -20.76 2.27 -8.15
C THR A 519 -20.21 3.67 -8.33
N VAL A 520 -19.63 3.93 -9.51
CA VAL A 520 -19.11 5.24 -9.91
C VAL A 520 -20.03 5.83 -10.98
N LEU A 521 -20.66 6.96 -10.69
CA LEU A 521 -21.48 7.68 -11.65
C LEU A 521 -20.74 8.91 -12.16
N GLY A 522 -20.54 8.99 -13.46
CA GLY A 522 -19.96 10.17 -14.10
C GLY A 522 -21.03 11.18 -14.53
N PHE A 523 -20.85 12.45 -14.17
CA PHE A 523 -21.70 13.56 -14.57
C PHE A 523 -20.88 14.63 -15.29
N THR A 524 -21.47 15.25 -16.29
CA THR A 524 -20.83 16.31 -17.07
C THR A 524 -21.75 17.52 -17.21
N GLN A 525 -21.19 18.71 -17.08
CA GLN A 525 -21.91 19.95 -17.31
C GLN A 525 -22.02 20.21 -18.83
N PRO A 526 -23.22 20.32 -19.40
CA PRO A 526 -23.38 20.61 -20.83
C PRO A 526 -22.72 21.92 -21.24
N GLY A 527 -21.93 21.89 -22.30
CA GLY A 527 -21.30 23.07 -22.90
C GLY A 527 -19.96 23.47 -22.27
N LYS A 528 -19.38 22.61 -21.48
CA LYS A 528 -17.97 22.73 -21.04
C LYS A 528 -17.14 21.57 -21.55
#